data_cae44ea195ad9d0957cc81f6b86712ae
#
_entry.id   cae44ea195ad9d0957cc81f6b86712ae
#
_cell.length_a   1.000
_cell.length_b   1.000
_cell.length_c   1.000
_cell.angle_alpha   90.00
_cell.angle_beta   90.00
_cell.angle_gamma   90.00
#
_symmetry.space_group_name_H-M   'P 1'
#
loop_
_entity.id
_entity.type
_entity.pdbx_description
1 polymer ?
#
loop_
_entity_poly.entity_id
_entity_poly.type
_entity_poly.pdbx_seq_one_letter_code
_entity_poly.pdbx_strand_id
1 'polypeptide(L)'
;MVEGVLFDLFETLITESETRPPGASSLGPRLGLEPVPFREQWKLRRAAVTLGRLSFVQALAEIGVALGSPVDAQQLEALRRERVSSKAAPLKRTEASILRLLDELRMRGKRIGVVSNCFAEDVATWSESLLARRVHCAVFSFDMGLAKPDPAIYREASRRLGVRPEDTVFIGDGADNELAGATQAGLRAFKTLWFLGRWPHFQCDETKAGLQSVEDVARLVA
;
A
#
# COMPACT_ATOMS: atom_id res chain seq x y z
N MET A 1 14.51 -13.65 18.37
CA MET A 1 13.48 -14.55 17.73
C MET A 1 12.45 -13.64 17.05
N VAL A 2 11.87 -14.03 15.91
CA VAL A 2 10.82 -13.20 15.27
C VAL A 2 9.54 -13.30 16.05
N GLU A 3 9.03 -12.19 16.55
CA GLU A 3 7.76 -12.10 17.27
C GLU A 3 6.71 -11.33 16.47
N GLY A 4 7.14 -10.36 15.65
CA GLY A 4 6.30 -9.52 14.82
C GLY A 4 6.55 -9.67 13.33
N VAL A 5 5.48 -9.59 12.53
CA VAL A 5 5.54 -9.56 11.06
C VAL A 5 4.72 -8.38 10.58
N LEU A 6 5.37 -7.43 9.93
CA LEU A 6 4.75 -6.31 9.25
C LEU A 6 4.75 -6.57 7.74
N PHE A 7 3.61 -6.41 7.13
CA PHE A 7 3.45 -6.54 5.68
C PHE A 7 3.13 -5.18 5.05
N ASP A 8 3.67 -4.95 3.87
CA ASP A 8 3.04 -4.02 2.95
C ASP A 8 1.67 -4.57 2.50
N LEU A 9 0.84 -3.74 1.91
CA LEU A 9 -0.51 -4.13 1.47
C LEU A 9 -0.56 -4.46 -0.02
N PHE A 10 -0.27 -3.47 -0.89
CA PHE A 10 -0.42 -3.61 -2.33
C PHE A 10 0.76 -4.40 -2.92
N GLU A 11 0.47 -5.33 -3.84
CA GLU A 11 1.44 -6.24 -4.44
C GLU A 11 2.20 -7.12 -3.41
N THR A 12 1.66 -7.18 -2.18
CA THR A 12 2.19 -8.01 -1.08
C THR A 12 1.10 -8.89 -0.46
N LEU A 13 0.05 -8.34 0.12
CA LEU A 13 -1.12 -9.08 0.63
C LEU A 13 -2.29 -9.11 -0.37
N ILE A 14 -2.39 -8.11 -1.23
CA ILE A 14 -3.34 -8.03 -2.33
C ILE A 14 -2.62 -7.59 -3.59
N THR A 15 -3.18 -7.94 -4.77
CA THR A 15 -2.67 -7.47 -6.06
C THR A 15 -3.74 -6.71 -6.83
N GLU A 16 -3.32 -5.70 -7.56
CA GLU A 16 -4.15 -4.92 -8.47
C GLU A 16 -3.99 -5.36 -9.94
N SER A 17 -3.18 -6.38 -10.21
CA SER A 17 -2.86 -6.84 -11.56
C SER A 17 -4.09 -7.19 -12.41
N GLU A 18 -5.17 -7.67 -11.79
CA GLU A 18 -6.42 -8.00 -12.47
C GLU A 18 -7.36 -6.80 -12.61
N THR A 19 -7.39 -5.90 -11.63
CA THR A 19 -8.30 -4.75 -11.61
C THR A 19 -7.74 -3.53 -12.31
N ARG A 20 -6.39 -3.39 -12.32
CA ARG A 20 -5.64 -2.30 -12.96
C ARG A 20 -6.34 -0.94 -12.83
N PRO A 21 -6.50 -0.44 -11.60
CA PRO A 21 -7.22 0.81 -11.39
C PRO A 21 -6.58 1.94 -12.19
N PRO A 22 -7.36 2.93 -12.63
CA PRO A 22 -6.86 4.06 -13.40
C PRO A 22 -5.70 4.75 -12.68
N GLY A 23 -4.53 4.77 -13.32
CA GLY A 23 -3.37 5.50 -12.81
C GLY A 23 -3.52 7.03 -13.00
N ALA A 24 -2.62 7.79 -12.40
CA ALA A 24 -2.62 9.25 -12.51
C ALA A 24 -2.61 9.75 -13.97
N SER A 25 -2.00 8.99 -14.90
CA SER A 25 -1.97 9.35 -16.33
C SER A 25 -3.34 9.39 -17.00
N SER A 26 -4.32 8.64 -16.48
CA SER A 26 -5.67 8.59 -17.04
C SER A 26 -6.64 9.58 -16.40
N LEU A 27 -6.30 10.16 -15.25
CA LEU A 27 -7.17 11.09 -14.54
C LEU A 27 -7.30 12.44 -15.24
N GLY A 28 -6.19 13.00 -15.76
CA GLY A 28 -6.19 14.27 -16.47
C GLY A 28 -7.18 14.30 -17.63
N PRO A 29 -7.09 13.41 -18.63
CA PRO A 29 -8.05 13.34 -19.73
C PRO A 29 -9.51 13.20 -19.29
N ARG A 30 -9.76 12.46 -18.23
CA ARG A 30 -11.12 12.27 -17.68
C ARG A 30 -11.69 13.52 -17.04
N LEU A 31 -10.82 14.45 -16.65
CA LEU A 31 -11.18 15.78 -16.14
C LEU A 31 -11.16 16.85 -17.23
N GLY A 32 -10.94 16.47 -18.50
CA GLY A 32 -10.77 17.41 -19.60
C GLY A 32 -9.47 18.21 -19.53
N LEU A 33 -8.46 17.70 -18.79
CA LEU A 33 -7.17 18.35 -18.60
C LEU A 33 -6.09 17.69 -19.46
N GLU A 34 -5.16 18.47 -19.97
CA GLU A 34 -4.02 17.98 -20.73
C GLU A 34 -3.15 17.03 -19.89
N PRO A 35 -2.78 15.85 -20.43
CA PRO A 35 -2.12 14.78 -19.64
C PRO A 35 -0.77 15.19 -19.05
N VAL A 36 0.04 15.98 -19.78
CA VAL A 36 1.39 16.35 -19.31
C VAL A 36 1.32 17.38 -18.20
N PRO A 37 0.64 18.52 -18.35
CA PRO A 37 0.46 19.48 -17.26
C PRO A 37 -0.20 18.86 -16.02
N PHE A 38 -1.22 18.00 -16.23
CA PHE A 38 -1.87 17.31 -15.13
C PHE A 38 -0.87 16.45 -14.32
N ARG A 39 -0.05 15.65 -14.99
CA ARG A 39 0.94 14.81 -14.30
C ARG A 39 1.94 15.60 -13.48
N GLU A 40 2.40 16.73 -13.98
CA GLU A 40 3.33 17.60 -13.23
C GLU A 40 2.64 18.18 -11.98
N GLN A 41 1.42 18.68 -12.11
CA GLN A 41 0.64 19.17 -10.97
C GLN A 41 0.32 18.07 -9.95
N TRP A 42 0.05 16.85 -10.42
CA TRP A 42 -0.19 15.68 -9.57
C TRP A 42 1.06 15.28 -8.77
N LYS A 43 2.24 15.27 -9.40
CA LYS A 43 3.52 14.99 -8.70
C LYS A 43 3.72 15.91 -7.50
N LEU A 44 3.40 17.21 -7.65
CA LEU A 44 3.56 18.20 -6.58
C LEU A 44 2.62 17.94 -5.39
N ARG A 45 1.46 17.32 -5.60
CA ARG A 45 0.42 17.11 -4.58
C ARG A 45 0.36 15.70 -4.02
N ARG A 46 0.84 14.71 -4.77
CA ARG A 46 0.74 13.29 -4.40
C ARG A 46 1.25 13.02 -2.98
N ALA A 47 2.38 13.60 -2.59
CA ALA A 47 2.94 13.43 -1.26
C ALA A 47 2.00 13.96 -0.17
N ALA A 48 1.35 15.11 -0.38
CA ALA A 48 0.39 15.67 0.55
C ALA A 48 -0.85 14.77 0.69
N VAL A 49 -1.32 14.16 -0.41
CA VAL A 49 -2.43 13.19 -0.38
C VAL A 49 -2.02 11.91 0.35
N THR A 50 -0.82 11.38 0.06
CA THR A 50 -0.29 10.19 0.75
C THR A 50 -0.17 10.40 2.26
N LEU A 51 0.15 11.61 2.69
CA LEU A 51 0.27 11.98 4.11
C LEU A 51 -1.04 12.47 4.74
N GLY A 52 -2.17 12.42 4.02
CA GLY A 52 -3.47 12.87 4.52
C GLY A 52 -3.60 14.38 4.75
N ARG A 53 -2.61 15.18 4.30
CA ARG A 53 -2.63 16.66 4.40
C ARG A 53 -3.57 17.28 3.38
N LEU A 54 -3.89 16.56 2.34
CA LEU A 54 -4.78 16.95 1.26
C LEU A 54 -5.61 15.72 0.88
N SER A 55 -6.92 15.86 0.69
CA SER A 55 -7.73 14.75 0.19
C SER A 55 -7.51 14.56 -1.32
N PHE A 56 -7.81 13.37 -1.83
CA PHE A 56 -7.77 13.08 -3.26
C PHE A 56 -8.61 14.06 -4.09
N VAL A 57 -9.84 14.34 -3.63
CA VAL A 57 -10.76 15.29 -4.29
C VAL A 57 -10.21 16.71 -4.28
N GLN A 58 -9.70 17.19 -3.14
CA GLN A 58 -9.09 18.51 -3.04
C GLN A 58 -7.88 18.64 -3.97
N ALA A 59 -7.01 17.62 -4.03
CA ALA A 59 -5.88 17.64 -4.94
C ALA A 59 -6.30 17.81 -6.41
N LEU A 60 -7.34 17.06 -6.84
CA LEU A 60 -7.87 17.18 -8.19
C LEU A 60 -8.50 18.55 -8.46
N ALA A 61 -9.26 19.11 -7.50
CA ALA A 61 -9.84 20.43 -7.61
C ALA A 61 -8.77 21.53 -7.76
N GLU A 62 -7.74 21.49 -6.91
CA GLU A 62 -6.62 22.42 -6.99
C GLU A 62 -5.84 22.33 -8.31
N ILE A 63 -5.69 21.10 -8.86
CA ILE A 63 -5.05 20.92 -10.16
C ILE A 63 -5.87 21.59 -11.26
N GLY A 64 -7.20 21.39 -11.27
CA GLY A 64 -8.08 22.06 -12.21
C GLY A 64 -7.94 23.59 -12.17
N VAL A 65 -7.95 24.17 -10.98
CA VAL A 65 -7.75 25.61 -10.78
C VAL A 65 -6.36 26.06 -11.28
N ALA A 66 -5.31 25.32 -10.92
CA ALA A 66 -3.93 25.64 -11.32
C ALA A 66 -3.71 25.59 -12.84
N LEU A 67 -4.50 24.78 -13.55
CA LEU A 67 -4.47 24.68 -15.02
C LEU A 67 -5.51 25.56 -15.72
N GLY A 68 -6.16 26.47 -14.99
CA GLY A 68 -7.16 27.40 -15.55
C GLY A 68 -8.47 26.75 -15.99
N SER A 69 -8.73 25.52 -15.57
CA SER A 69 -9.92 24.73 -15.91
C SER A 69 -10.51 24.09 -14.65
N PRO A 70 -11.26 24.84 -13.82
CA PRO A 70 -11.87 24.32 -12.62
C PRO A 70 -12.77 23.12 -12.93
N VAL A 71 -12.65 22.07 -12.13
CA VAL A 71 -13.39 20.82 -12.32
C VAL A 71 -14.68 20.84 -11.50
N ASP A 72 -15.76 20.34 -12.07
CA ASP A 72 -17.05 20.24 -11.40
C ASP A 72 -17.01 19.28 -10.20
N ALA A 73 -17.68 19.68 -9.10
CA ALA A 73 -17.71 18.92 -7.86
C ALA A 73 -18.36 17.52 -8.03
N GLN A 74 -19.39 17.41 -8.89
CA GLN A 74 -20.05 16.13 -9.16
C GLN A 74 -19.11 15.17 -9.90
N GLN A 75 -18.29 15.69 -10.83
CA GLN A 75 -17.30 14.92 -11.56
C GLN A 75 -16.18 14.43 -10.62
N LEU A 76 -15.70 15.29 -9.72
CA LEU A 76 -14.71 14.93 -8.69
C LEU A 76 -15.23 13.82 -7.77
N GLU A 77 -16.47 13.92 -7.32
CA GLU A 77 -17.07 12.90 -6.45
C GLU A 77 -17.32 11.58 -7.20
N ALA A 78 -17.63 11.62 -8.49
CA ALA A 78 -17.74 10.42 -9.31
C ALA A 78 -16.39 9.68 -9.40
N LEU A 79 -15.29 10.41 -9.61
CA LEU A 79 -13.93 9.85 -9.62
C LEU A 79 -13.53 9.27 -8.25
N ARG A 80 -13.90 9.93 -7.15
CA ARG A 80 -13.67 9.42 -5.80
C ARG A 80 -14.38 8.09 -5.58
N ARG A 81 -15.68 8.02 -5.91
CA ARG A 81 -16.47 6.79 -5.78
C ARG A 81 -15.91 5.64 -6.62
N GLU A 82 -15.49 5.93 -7.84
CA GLU A 82 -14.88 4.94 -8.72
C GLU A 82 -13.56 4.43 -8.13
N ARG A 83 -12.72 5.33 -7.59
CA ARG A 83 -11.48 4.93 -6.93
C ARG A 83 -11.76 3.99 -5.76
N VAL A 84 -12.68 4.36 -4.87
CA VAL A 84 -13.11 3.49 -3.75
C VAL A 84 -13.57 2.12 -4.27
N SER A 85 -14.43 2.08 -5.28
CA SER A 85 -14.94 0.84 -5.85
C SER A 85 -13.85 -0.04 -6.46
N SER A 86 -12.94 0.57 -7.24
CA SER A 86 -11.83 -0.17 -7.88
C SER A 86 -10.85 -0.74 -6.84
N LYS A 87 -10.58 0.00 -5.77
CA LYS A 87 -9.69 -0.41 -4.69
C LYS A 87 -10.32 -1.41 -3.71
N ALA A 88 -11.65 -1.43 -3.62
CA ALA A 88 -12.38 -2.42 -2.81
C ALA A 88 -12.28 -3.84 -3.38
N ALA A 89 -12.17 -3.99 -4.70
CA ALA A 89 -12.16 -5.30 -5.34
C ALA A 89 -10.99 -6.20 -4.91
N PRO A 90 -9.71 -5.75 -4.91
CA PRO A 90 -8.59 -6.53 -4.41
C PRO A 90 -8.74 -6.92 -2.92
N LEU A 91 -9.24 -6.02 -2.07
CA LEU A 91 -9.48 -6.30 -0.65
C LEU A 91 -10.52 -7.39 -0.44
N LYS A 92 -11.57 -7.45 -1.28
CA LYS A 92 -12.61 -8.49 -1.23
C LYS A 92 -12.13 -9.82 -1.81
N ARG A 93 -11.15 -9.80 -2.72
CA ARG A 93 -10.62 -10.98 -3.44
C ARG A 93 -9.26 -11.42 -2.92
N THR A 94 -8.93 -11.16 -1.65
CA THR A 94 -7.67 -11.62 -1.05
C THR A 94 -7.51 -13.12 -1.29
N GLU A 95 -6.38 -13.53 -1.80
CA GLU A 95 -6.10 -14.93 -2.13
C GLU A 95 -6.10 -15.85 -0.90
N ALA A 96 -6.60 -17.06 -1.10
CA ALA A 96 -6.67 -18.06 -0.03
C ALA A 96 -5.29 -18.42 0.54
N SER A 97 -4.23 -18.36 -0.27
CA SER A 97 -2.83 -18.55 0.14
C SER A 97 -2.41 -17.50 1.17
N ILE A 98 -2.72 -16.22 0.92
CA ILE A 98 -2.45 -15.12 1.84
C ILE A 98 -3.23 -15.28 3.15
N LEU A 99 -4.53 -15.61 3.06
CA LEU A 99 -5.35 -15.81 4.26
C LEU A 99 -4.83 -16.97 5.12
N ARG A 100 -4.44 -18.08 4.49
CA ARG A 100 -3.82 -19.23 5.20
C ARG A 100 -2.51 -18.86 5.85
N LEU A 101 -1.65 -18.09 5.16
CA LEU A 101 -0.40 -17.59 5.76
C LEU A 101 -0.68 -16.79 7.05
N LEU A 102 -1.61 -15.84 7.00
CA LEU A 102 -1.93 -15.01 8.16
C LEU A 102 -2.51 -15.85 9.31
N ASP A 103 -3.38 -16.81 9.01
CA ASP A 103 -3.93 -17.72 10.00
C ASP A 103 -2.84 -18.60 10.63
N GLU A 104 -1.90 -19.12 9.82
CA GLU A 104 -0.75 -19.91 10.31
C GLU A 104 0.17 -19.09 11.21
N LEU A 105 0.52 -17.86 10.82
CA LEU A 105 1.33 -16.96 11.65
C LEU A 105 0.66 -16.67 12.99
N ARG A 106 -0.66 -16.48 13.00
CA ARG A 106 -1.43 -16.31 14.25
C ARG A 106 -1.40 -17.55 15.13
N MET A 107 -1.58 -18.73 14.55
CA MET A 107 -1.49 -20.00 15.30
C MET A 107 -0.11 -20.21 15.93
N ARG A 108 0.94 -19.69 15.30
CA ARG A 108 2.32 -19.67 15.84
C ARG A 108 2.57 -18.54 16.84
N GLY A 109 1.53 -17.78 17.24
CA GLY A 109 1.63 -16.71 18.22
C GLY A 109 2.30 -15.44 17.70
N LYS A 110 2.50 -15.28 16.37
CA LYS A 110 3.14 -14.08 15.80
C LYS A 110 2.17 -12.89 15.82
N ARG A 111 2.69 -11.73 16.11
CA ARG A 111 1.97 -10.45 15.98
C ARG A 111 2.06 -9.96 14.54
N ILE A 112 0.93 -9.64 13.92
CA ILE A 112 0.85 -9.30 12.50
C ILE A 112 0.31 -7.90 12.33
N GLY A 113 0.97 -7.08 11.51
CA GLY A 113 0.50 -5.75 11.14
C GLY A 113 0.66 -5.44 9.67
N VAL A 114 0.00 -4.39 9.24
CA VAL A 114 0.10 -3.84 7.88
C VAL A 114 0.65 -2.43 7.94
N VAL A 115 1.55 -2.07 7.02
CA VAL A 115 2.08 -0.71 6.83
C VAL A 115 1.98 -0.36 5.35
N SER A 116 1.14 0.61 4.99
CA SER A 116 0.89 0.93 3.58
C SER A 116 0.93 2.43 3.29
N ASN A 117 1.61 2.80 2.18
CA ASN A 117 1.46 4.11 1.56
C ASN A 117 0.20 4.10 0.70
N CYS A 118 -0.83 4.81 1.13
CA CYS A 118 -2.13 4.81 0.46
C CYS A 118 -2.89 6.11 0.72
N PHE A 119 -3.95 6.31 -0.06
CA PHE A 119 -4.94 7.35 0.19
C PHE A 119 -6.10 6.78 0.99
N ALA A 120 -6.93 7.64 1.58
CA ALA A 120 -8.13 7.22 2.32
C ALA A 120 -9.07 6.36 1.47
N GLU A 121 -9.22 6.71 0.19
CA GLU A 121 -10.06 5.99 -0.77
C GLU A 121 -9.55 4.56 -1.06
N ASP A 122 -8.25 4.33 -0.98
CA ASP A 122 -7.63 3.04 -1.31
C ASP A 122 -7.99 1.95 -0.31
N VAL A 123 -8.26 2.33 0.92
CA VAL A 123 -8.56 1.43 2.04
C VAL A 123 -9.91 1.73 2.70
N ALA A 124 -10.80 2.46 2.01
CA ALA A 124 -12.13 2.83 2.53
C ALA A 124 -12.97 1.63 2.99
N THR A 125 -12.75 0.46 2.39
CA THR A 125 -13.44 -0.80 2.76
C THR A 125 -12.56 -1.75 3.57
N TRP A 126 -11.44 -1.28 4.12
CA TRP A 126 -10.49 -2.10 4.87
C TRP A 126 -11.16 -2.87 6.02
N SER A 127 -11.97 -2.21 6.83
CA SER A 127 -12.63 -2.81 8.00
C SER A 127 -13.56 -3.99 7.66
N GLU A 128 -14.05 -4.05 6.41
CA GLU A 128 -14.90 -5.13 5.90
C GLU A 128 -14.09 -6.31 5.37
N SER A 129 -12.78 -6.12 5.13
CA SER A 129 -11.93 -7.12 4.51
C SER A 129 -11.62 -8.30 5.43
N LEU A 130 -11.30 -9.45 4.83
CA LEU A 130 -10.83 -10.63 5.57
C LEU A 130 -9.44 -10.42 6.18
N LEU A 131 -8.65 -9.48 5.62
CA LEU A 131 -7.34 -9.10 6.15
C LEU A 131 -7.47 -8.37 7.49
N ALA A 132 -8.40 -7.40 7.61
CA ALA A 132 -8.59 -6.63 8.83
C ALA A 132 -8.87 -7.51 10.06
N ARG A 133 -9.55 -8.64 9.87
CA ARG A 133 -9.85 -9.60 10.95
C ARG A 133 -8.65 -10.45 11.36
N ARG A 134 -7.60 -10.50 10.55
CA ARG A 134 -6.43 -11.38 10.73
C ARG A 134 -5.20 -10.66 11.23
N VAL A 135 -5.15 -9.34 11.10
CA VAL A 135 -4.04 -8.54 11.59
C VAL A 135 -4.34 -7.90 12.94
N HIS A 136 -3.32 -7.58 13.70
CA HIS A 136 -3.44 -6.95 15.02
C HIS A 136 -3.47 -5.42 14.91
N CYS A 137 -2.84 -4.87 13.86
CA CYS A 137 -2.90 -3.44 13.55
C CYS A 137 -2.72 -3.19 12.05
N ALA A 138 -3.21 -2.04 11.59
CA ALA A 138 -2.89 -1.47 10.28
C ALA A 138 -2.44 -0.02 10.48
N VAL A 139 -1.40 0.37 9.76
CA VAL A 139 -0.83 1.71 9.75
C VAL A 139 -0.86 2.22 8.33
N PHE A 140 -1.70 3.20 8.08
CA PHE A 140 -1.90 3.82 6.77
C PHE A 140 -1.27 5.21 6.76
N SER A 141 -0.52 5.52 5.73
CA SER A 141 0.25 6.77 5.65
C SER A 141 -0.62 8.02 5.79
N PHE A 142 -1.79 8.04 5.15
CA PHE A 142 -2.70 9.18 5.18
C PHE A 142 -3.26 9.46 6.58
N ASP A 143 -3.46 8.42 7.39
CA ASP A 143 -4.00 8.52 8.75
C ASP A 143 -2.92 8.96 9.76
N MET A 144 -1.68 8.54 9.50
CA MET A 144 -0.55 8.80 10.38
C MET A 144 0.21 10.09 10.10
N GLY A 145 0.05 10.66 8.90
CA GLY A 145 0.93 11.74 8.44
C GLY A 145 2.38 11.32 8.23
N LEU A 146 2.65 10.02 8.19
CA LEU A 146 3.96 9.38 7.96
C LEU A 146 3.87 8.43 6.78
N ALA A 147 4.91 8.32 5.98
CA ALA A 147 4.92 7.42 4.82
C ALA A 147 6.24 6.66 4.72
N LYS A 148 6.20 5.44 4.20
CA LYS A 148 7.40 4.71 3.78
C LYS A 148 8.14 5.55 2.71
N PRO A 149 9.48 5.66 2.74
CA PRO A 149 10.43 4.88 3.55
C PRO A 149 10.82 5.51 4.91
N ASP A 150 10.10 6.51 5.42
CA ASP A 150 10.43 7.10 6.73
C ASP A 150 10.44 6.02 7.82
N PRO A 151 11.57 5.83 8.55
CA PRO A 151 11.66 4.85 9.64
C PRO A 151 10.60 5.02 10.73
N ALA A 152 10.04 6.21 10.90
CA ALA A 152 9.05 6.48 11.93
C ALA A 152 7.75 5.67 11.75
N ILE A 153 7.30 5.42 10.49
CA ILE A 153 6.08 4.66 10.26
C ILE A 153 6.21 3.18 10.69
N TYR A 154 7.40 2.58 10.51
CA TYR A 154 7.66 1.19 10.92
C TYR A 154 7.80 1.07 12.43
N ARG A 155 8.45 2.05 13.10
CA ARG A 155 8.54 2.10 14.55
C ARG A 155 7.16 2.24 15.18
N GLU A 156 6.30 3.08 14.62
CA GLU A 156 4.91 3.21 15.07
C GLU A 156 4.13 1.90 14.89
N ALA A 157 4.31 1.20 13.76
CA ALA A 157 3.69 -0.10 13.53
C ALA A 157 4.18 -1.16 14.55
N SER A 158 5.49 -1.23 14.81
CA SER A 158 6.07 -2.13 15.82
C SER A 158 5.55 -1.81 17.22
N ARG A 159 5.44 -0.52 17.56
CA ARG A 159 4.84 -0.07 18.84
C ARG A 159 3.39 -0.51 18.97
N ARG A 160 2.56 -0.40 17.92
CA ARG A 160 1.17 -0.87 17.92
C ARG A 160 1.07 -2.40 18.02
N LEU A 161 2.03 -3.11 17.46
CA LEU A 161 2.13 -4.56 17.66
C LEU A 161 2.54 -4.96 19.07
N GLY A 162 3.19 -4.08 19.83
CA GLY A 162 3.81 -4.40 21.11
C GLY A 162 5.06 -5.27 20.96
N VAL A 163 5.77 -5.15 19.82
CA VAL A 163 6.98 -5.92 19.50
C VAL A 163 8.11 -4.94 19.16
N ARG A 164 9.33 -5.25 19.61
CA ARG A 164 10.49 -4.42 19.32
C ARG A 164 10.86 -4.49 17.82
N PRO A 165 11.41 -3.43 17.23
CA PRO A 165 11.83 -3.42 15.82
C PRO A 165 12.77 -4.59 15.47
N GLU A 166 13.76 -4.89 16.30
CA GLU A 166 14.72 -5.97 16.09
C GLU A 166 14.13 -7.39 16.14
N ASP A 167 12.96 -7.55 16.76
CA ASP A 167 12.20 -8.80 16.80
C ASP A 167 11.07 -8.83 15.74
N THR A 168 11.03 -7.80 14.87
CA THR A 168 10.03 -7.65 13.80
C THR A 168 10.68 -7.82 12.42
N VAL A 169 10.00 -8.52 11.52
CA VAL A 169 10.33 -8.55 10.10
C VAL A 169 9.34 -7.70 9.31
N PHE A 170 9.83 -7.04 8.25
CA PHE A 170 9.01 -6.36 7.27
C PHE A 170 9.07 -7.12 5.94
N ILE A 171 7.91 -7.29 5.31
CA ILE A 171 7.73 -8.02 4.05
C ILE A 171 6.96 -7.12 3.09
N GLY A 172 7.57 -6.82 1.93
CA GLY A 172 6.98 -5.95 0.93
C GLY A 172 7.54 -6.15 -0.47
N ASP A 173 6.92 -5.53 -1.47
CA ASP A 173 7.31 -5.67 -2.89
C ASP A 173 8.55 -4.84 -3.28
N GLY A 174 9.00 -3.97 -2.39
CA GLY A 174 10.17 -3.10 -2.57
C GLY A 174 9.86 -1.75 -3.22
N ALA A 175 8.59 -1.39 -3.42
CA ALA A 175 8.21 -0.07 -3.89
C ALA A 175 8.60 1.03 -2.89
N ASP A 176 8.68 2.28 -3.36
CA ASP A 176 8.96 3.47 -2.54
C ASP A 176 10.20 3.32 -1.61
N ASN A 177 11.18 2.48 -1.98
CA ASN A 177 12.37 2.21 -1.17
C ASN A 177 12.08 1.68 0.25
N GLU A 178 10.94 1.03 0.42
CA GLU A 178 10.39 0.61 1.71
C GLU A 178 11.28 -0.36 2.50
N LEU A 179 12.00 -1.26 1.81
CA LEU A 179 12.89 -2.22 2.48
C LEU A 179 14.05 -1.51 3.20
N ALA A 180 14.61 -0.47 2.57
CA ALA A 180 15.66 0.34 3.18
C ALA A 180 15.11 1.12 4.39
N GLY A 181 13.89 1.68 4.30
CA GLY A 181 13.24 2.37 5.41
C GLY A 181 12.98 1.44 6.60
N ALA A 182 12.49 0.23 6.34
CA ALA A 182 12.29 -0.79 7.37
C ALA A 182 13.62 -1.17 8.07
N THR A 183 14.69 -1.37 7.29
CA THR A 183 16.01 -1.67 7.82
C THR A 183 16.53 -0.52 8.69
N GLN A 184 16.38 0.73 8.27
CA GLN A 184 16.74 1.91 9.06
C GLN A 184 15.92 2.04 10.36
N ALA A 185 14.71 1.49 10.37
CA ALA A 185 13.90 1.43 11.58
C ALA A 185 14.35 0.34 12.56
N GLY A 186 15.25 -0.55 12.16
CA GLY A 186 15.77 -1.67 12.94
C GLY A 186 15.10 -3.02 12.65
N LEU A 187 14.23 -3.10 11.65
CA LEU A 187 13.60 -4.34 11.23
C LEU A 187 14.50 -5.11 10.26
N ARG A 188 14.29 -6.43 10.16
CA ARG A 188 14.79 -7.20 9.02
C ARG A 188 13.78 -7.11 7.90
N ALA A 189 14.20 -6.73 6.68
CA ALA A 189 13.30 -6.50 5.56
C ALA A 189 13.53 -7.53 4.44
N PHE A 190 12.44 -8.02 3.86
CA PHE A 190 12.46 -9.02 2.80
C PHE A 190 11.55 -8.62 1.66
N LYS A 191 12.05 -8.78 0.42
CA LYS A 191 11.28 -8.51 -0.79
C LYS A 191 10.40 -9.70 -1.15
N THR A 192 9.16 -9.42 -1.58
CA THR A 192 8.26 -10.43 -2.16
C THR A 192 8.27 -10.35 -3.68
N LEU A 193 8.06 -11.48 -4.35
CA LEU A 193 8.01 -11.56 -5.80
C LEU A 193 6.72 -12.22 -6.32
N TRP A 194 5.89 -12.82 -5.47
CA TRP A 194 4.76 -13.67 -5.88
C TRP A 194 3.65 -12.96 -6.65
N PHE A 195 3.48 -11.63 -6.51
CA PHE A 195 2.52 -10.86 -7.31
C PHE A 195 3.18 -10.07 -8.43
N LEU A 196 4.45 -9.69 -8.28
CA LEU A 196 5.13 -8.82 -9.23
C LEU A 196 5.21 -9.43 -10.63
N GLY A 197 5.41 -10.74 -10.73
CA GLY A 197 5.44 -11.45 -12.01
C GLY A 197 4.13 -11.41 -12.82
N ARG A 198 3.02 -10.95 -12.22
CA ARG A 198 1.72 -10.78 -12.91
C ARG A 198 1.61 -9.46 -13.68
N TRP A 199 2.56 -8.55 -13.46
CA TRP A 199 2.55 -7.26 -14.17
C TRP A 199 3.30 -7.37 -15.49
N PRO A 200 2.72 -6.90 -16.63
CA PRO A 200 3.30 -7.07 -17.97
C PRO A 200 4.69 -6.46 -18.16
N HIS A 201 5.02 -5.45 -17.36
CA HIS A 201 6.29 -4.72 -17.43
C HIS A 201 7.29 -5.14 -16.37
N PHE A 202 6.94 -6.12 -15.55
CA PHE A 202 7.85 -6.64 -14.54
C PHE A 202 8.87 -7.55 -15.20
N GLN A 203 10.12 -7.09 -15.24
CA GLN A 203 11.26 -7.93 -15.59
C GLN A 203 11.84 -8.49 -14.30
N CYS A 204 11.71 -9.79 -14.10
CA CYS A 204 12.38 -10.46 -13.01
C CYS A 204 13.88 -10.43 -13.29
N ASP A 205 14.60 -9.66 -12.51
CA ASP A 205 16.04 -9.81 -12.42
C ASP A 205 16.27 -11.00 -11.47
N GLU A 206 16.54 -12.17 -12.03
CA GLU A 206 16.77 -13.42 -11.30
C GLU A 206 17.92 -13.33 -10.28
N THR A 207 18.75 -12.29 -10.38
CA THR A 207 19.82 -12.01 -9.41
C THR A 207 19.34 -11.36 -8.13
N LYS A 208 18.10 -10.84 -8.09
CA LYS A 208 17.54 -10.22 -6.88
C LYS A 208 16.88 -11.26 -5.99
N ALA A 209 17.54 -11.55 -4.88
CA ALA A 209 17.02 -12.40 -3.82
C ALA A 209 15.68 -11.86 -3.28
N GLY A 210 14.65 -12.72 -3.21
CA GLY A 210 13.33 -12.39 -2.68
C GLY A 210 12.53 -13.64 -2.36
N LEU A 211 11.47 -13.46 -1.59
CA LEU A 211 10.53 -14.52 -1.25
C LEU A 211 9.66 -14.80 -2.49
N GLN A 212 9.74 -16.02 -3.00
CA GLN A 212 9.05 -16.44 -4.23
C GLN A 212 7.59 -16.83 -3.96
N SER A 213 7.32 -17.30 -2.75
CA SER A 213 6.00 -17.79 -2.33
C SER A 213 5.65 -17.34 -0.91
N VAL A 214 4.38 -17.42 -0.56
CA VAL A 214 3.90 -17.12 0.79
C VAL A 214 4.44 -18.12 1.83
N GLU A 215 4.73 -19.35 1.42
CA GLU A 215 5.33 -20.41 2.27
C GLU A 215 6.75 -20.06 2.72
N ASP A 216 7.47 -19.24 1.93
CA ASP A 216 8.81 -18.76 2.32
C ASP A 216 8.74 -17.89 3.58
N VAL A 217 7.65 -17.12 3.76
CA VAL A 217 7.43 -16.33 4.97
C VAL A 217 7.30 -17.24 6.19
N ALA A 218 6.49 -18.30 6.09
CA ALA A 218 6.29 -19.23 7.20
C ALA A 218 7.58 -19.91 7.65
N ARG A 219 8.51 -20.19 6.70
CA ARG A 219 9.85 -20.73 6.99
C ARG A 219 10.77 -19.68 7.61
N LEU A 220 10.70 -18.43 7.13
CA LEU A 220 11.53 -17.34 7.62
C LEU A 220 11.30 -17.02 9.10
N VAL A 221 10.07 -17.19 9.59
CA VAL A 221 9.64 -16.81 10.95
C VAL A 221 9.40 -18.00 11.88
N ALA A 222 9.82 -19.19 11.44
CA ALA A 222 9.73 -20.42 12.22
C ALA A 222 10.53 -20.36 13.52
#